data_d1d1c2932c35033f089284aed1a65666
#
_entry.id   d1d1c2932c35033f089284aed1a65666
#
_cell.length_a   1.000
_cell.length_b   1.000
_cell.length_c   1.000
_cell.angle_alpha   90.00
_cell.angle_beta   90.00
_cell.angle_gamma   90.00
#
_symmetry.space_group_name_H-M   'P 1'
#
loop_
_entity.id
_entity.type
_entity.pdbx_description
1 polymer ?
#
loop_
_entity_poly.entity_id
_entity_poly.type
_entity_poly.pdbx_seq_one_letter_code
_entity_poly.pdbx_strand_id
1 'polypeptide(L)'
;MPAEKREFSLEPEDTERLANLAGPFDAHLRQIELKLGVEIANRGNLFRVTGPDKAVAATEKLLRALYEEAANETFDSQAIHLRLNSANIEHVADGGYQPQEVNIKVKRGTVRGRGANQQKYLHAIATHDINFGIGPAGTGKTFLAVASAVEALNESRVQRLILVRPAVEAGEKLGFLPGDLSQKVDPYLRPLYDALYEMFGVDKVVKLLEKNVIEIAPLAYMRGRTLNDAFVILDEAQNTTIEQMKMFLTRIGYGSTAVVTGDLTQIDLPKHVKSGLKDALDVLRDVDGISFTFFTARDVVRHPLVAKIVRAYDARDGKDAETGTAQA
;
A
#
# COMPACT_ATOMS: atom_id res chain seq x y z
N MET A 1 -7.92 -5.70 26.09
CA MET A 1 -7.49 -4.93 27.28
C MET A 1 -8.33 -3.68 27.35
N PRO A 2 -8.66 -3.10 28.52
CA PRO A 2 -9.38 -1.82 28.56
C PRO A 2 -8.53 -0.75 27.88
N ALA A 3 -9.17 0.09 27.05
CA ALA A 3 -8.51 1.23 26.43
C ALA A 3 -8.11 2.22 27.55
N GLU A 4 -6.84 2.58 27.61
CA GLU A 4 -6.38 3.63 28.52
C GLU A 4 -6.70 5.01 27.89
N LYS A 5 -7.01 5.96 28.74
CA LYS A 5 -7.30 7.33 28.34
C LYS A 5 -6.37 8.24 29.14
N ARG A 6 -5.59 9.06 28.44
CA ARG A 6 -4.69 10.03 29.06
C ARG A 6 -4.98 11.43 28.55
N GLU A 7 -5.03 12.38 29.47
CA GLU A 7 -5.21 13.80 29.16
C GLU A 7 -3.96 14.58 29.60
N PHE A 8 -3.49 15.47 28.75
CA PHE A 8 -2.33 16.33 29.04
C PHE A 8 -2.42 17.64 28.24
N SER A 9 -1.72 18.66 28.71
CA SER A 9 -1.57 19.93 28.01
C SER A 9 -0.20 20.06 27.37
N LEU A 10 -0.14 20.79 26.24
CA LEU A 10 1.08 21.22 25.59
C LEU A 10 1.33 22.69 25.94
N GLU A 11 2.50 22.98 26.52
CA GLU A 11 2.88 24.30 27.00
C GLU A 11 4.11 24.84 26.22
N PRO A 12 4.21 26.16 26.00
CA PRO A 12 3.21 27.20 26.26
C PRO A 12 2.00 27.08 25.29
N GLU A 13 0.85 27.65 25.66
CA GLU A 13 -0.31 27.71 24.74
C GLU A 13 0.03 28.67 23.57
N ASP A 14 0.20 28.09 22.37
CA ASP A 14 0.58 28.80 21.16
C ASP A 14 -0.23 28.25 19.98
N THR A 15 -1.09 29.08 19.42
CA THR A 15 -2.01 28.68 18.34
C THR A 15 -1.28 28.35 17.05
N GLU A 16 -0.18 29.04 16.72
CA GLU A 16 0.60 28.77 15.51
C GLU A 16 1.32 27.43 15.60
N ARG A 17 1.93 27.14 16.76
CA ARG A 17 2.55 25.83 17.02
C ARG A 17 1.53 24.69 16.98
N LEU A 18 0.36 24.91 17.57
CA LEU A 18 -0.72 23.91 17.53
C LEU A 18 -1.20 23.63 16.12
N ALA A 19 -1.39 24.69 15.31
CA ALA A 19 -1.78 24.54 13.90
C ALA A 19 -0.67 23.83 13.08
N ASN A 20 0.60 24.11 13.33
CA ASN A 20 1.73 23.45 12.72
C ASN A 20 1.81 21.96 13.11
N LEU A 21 1.63 21.64 14.40
CA LEU A 21 1.59 20.27 14.89
C LEU A 21 0.41 19.48 14.30
N ALA A 22 -0.81 20.05 14.29
CA ALA A 22 -2.00 19.37 13.79
C ALA A 22 -2.00 19.19 12.27
N GLY A 23 -1.41 20.14 11.55
CA GLY A 23 -1.40 20.20 10.10
C GLY A 23 -2.76 20.57 9.50
N PRO A 24 -2.84 20.73 8.16
CA PRO A 24 -4.08 21.03 7.47
C PRO A 24 -5.16 19.96 7.76
N PHE A 25 -6.33 20.39 8.28
CA PHE A 25 -7.43 19.47 8.63
C PHE A 25 -7.05 18.33 9.57
N ASP A 26 -6.14 18.58 10.52
CA ASP A 26 -5.58 17.61 11.47
C ASP A 26 -4.84 16.42 10.80
N ALA A 27 -4.29 16.64 9.59
CA ALA A 27 -3.67 15.57 8.81
C ALA A 27 -2.49 14.92 9.55
N HIS A 28 -1.69 15.70 10.29
CA HIS A 28 -0.56 15.19 11.05
C HIS A 28 -1.02 14.35 12.24
N LEU A 29 -2.05 14.79 12.97
CA LEU A 29 -2.62 14.02 14.09
C LEU A 29 -3.21 12.70 13.60
N ARG A 30 -3.92 12.71 12.46
CA ARG A 30 -4.45 11.48 11.85
C ARG A 30 -3.36 10.52 11.43
N GLN A 31 -2.24 11.02 10.93
CA GLN A 31 -1.08 10.20 10.58
C GLN A 31 -0.48 9.52 11.82
N ILE A 32 -0.39 10.26 12.95
CA ILE A 32 0.06 9.73 14.24
C ILE A 32 -0.93 8.68 14.77
N GLU A 33 -2.25 8.96 14.72
CA GLU A 33 -3.30 8.02 15.14
C GLU A 33 -3.18 6.68 14.40
N LEU A 34 -3.08 6.74 13.07
CA LEU A 34 -2.97 5.56 12.22
C LEU A 34 -1.70 4.74 12.53
N LYS A 35 -0.56 5.42 12.69
CA LYS A 35 0.73 4.75 12.93
C LYS A 35 0.79 4.10 14.30
N LEU A 36 0.25 4.77 15.34
CA LEU A 36 0.36 4.31 16.72
C LEU A 36 -0.87 3.55 17.23
N GLY A 37 -1.95 3.50 16.45
CA GLY A 37 -3.18 2.82 16.83
C GLY A 37 -3.87 3.45 18.03
N VAL A 38 -3.95 4.77 18.07
CA VAL A 38 -4.60 5.56 19.11
C VAL A 38 -5.64 6.49 18.51
N GLU A 39 -6.54 7.01 19.35
CA GLU A 39 -7.40 8.15 19.01
C GLU A 39 -6.88 9.39 19.71
N ILE A 40 -6.74 10.50 18.96
CA ILE A 40 -6.28 11.80 19.46
C ILE A 40 -7.43 12.78 19.32
N ALA A 41 -7.88 13.36 20.41
CA ALA A 41 -8.81 14.49 20.43
C ALA A 41 -8.15 15.65 21.14
N ASN A 42 -8.26 16.86 20.59
CA ASN A 42 -7.73 18.06 21.25
C ASN A 42 -8.77 19.20 21.27
N ARG A 43 -8.60 20.04 22.29
CA ARG A 43 -9.31 21.31 22.39
C ARG A 43 -8.29 22.38 22.80
N GLY A 44 -7.84 23.18 21.83
CA GLY A 44 -6.70 24.05 22.04
C GLY A 44 -5.46 23.22 22.38
N ASN A 45 -4.74 23.60 23.44
CA ASN A 45 -3.54 22.91 23.91
C ASN A 45 -3.80 21.65 24.77
N LEU A 46 -5.07 21.36 25.09
CA LEU A 46 -5.46 20.17 25.85
C LEU A 46 -5.68 18.99 24.91
N PHE A 47 -4.87 17.96 25.06
CA PHE A 47 -4.93 16.74 24.27
C PHE A 47 -5.47 15.58 25.11
N ARG A 48 -6.22 14.70 24.46
CA ARG A 48 -6.72 13.44 24.99
C ARG A 48 -6.31 12.34 24.02
N VAL A 49 -5.59 11.35 24.52
CA VAL A 49 -5.17 10.19 23.75
C VAL A 49 -5.81 8.94 24.35
N THR A 50 -6.46 8.13 23.52
CA THR A 50 -7.14 6.89 23.91
C THR A 50 -6.60 5.73 23.09
N GLY A 51 -6.25 4.60 23.74
CA GLY A 51 -5.68 3.43 23.07
C GLY A 51 -5.02 2.46 24.02
N PRO A 52 -4.16 1.54 23.53
CA PRO A 52 -3.34 0.67 24.36
C PRO A 52 -2.35 1.49 25.21
N ASP A 53 -2.14 1.10 26.48
CA ASP A 53 -1.32 1.84 27.45
C ASP A 53 0.05 2.28 26.90
N LYS A 54 0.81 1.35 26.31
CA LYS A 54 2.12 1.65 25.72
C LYS A 54 2.04 2.63 24.55
N ALA A 55 1.03 2.49 23.69
CA ALA A 55 0.82 3.37 22.56
C ALA A 55 0.41 4.78 23.02
N VAL A 56 -0.45 4.89 24.03
CA VAL A 56 -0.85 6.16 24.64
C VAL A 56 0.36 6.89 25.23
N ALA A 57 1.22 6.18 25.97
CA ALA A 57 2.44 6.75 26.56
C ALA A 57 3.44 7.23 25.46
N ALA A 58 3.61 6.43 24.42
CA ALA A 58 4.47 6.79 23.29
C ALA A 58 3.94 8.01 22.52
N THR A 59 2.63 8.07 22.30
CA THR A 59 1.96 9.19 21.63
C THR A 59 2.11 10.49 22.42
N GLU A 60 1.92 10.46 23.73
CA GLU A 60 2.12 11.65 24.58
C GLU A 60 3.56 12.16 24.44
N LYS A 61 4.55 11.26 24.57
CA LYS A 61 5.97 11.64 24.44
C LYS A 61 6.29 12.24 23.08
N LEU A 62 5.75 11.64 22.01
CA LEU A 62 5.94 12.12 20.65
C LEU A 62 5.30 13.51 20.44
N LEU A 63 4.04 13.69 20.87
CA LEU A 63 3.34 14.97 20.70
C LEU A 63 4.06 16.09 21.46
N ARG A 64 4.60 15.84 22.65
CA ARG A 64 5.41 16.82 23.40
C ARG A 64 6.69 17.19 22.63
N ALA A 65 7.42 16.20 22.11
CA ALA A 65 8.64 16.44 21.34
C ALA A 65 8.37 17.23 20.06
N LEU A 66 7.36 16.83 19.29
CA LEU A 66 6.95 17.55 18.09
C LEU A 66 6.50 18.98 18.39
N TYR A 67 5.80 19.20 19.51
CA TYR A 67 5.38 20.54 19.91
C TYR A 67 6.56 21.45 20.26
N GLU A 68 7.59 20.93 20.91
CA GLU A 68 8.83 21.67 21.16
C GLU A 68 9.54 22.04 19.86
N GLU A 69 9.65 21.10 18.91
CA GLU A 69 10.26 21.32 17.60
C GLU A 69 9.45 22.31 16.74
N ALA A 70 8.12 22.28 16.84
CA ALA A 70 7.21 23.18 16.11
C ALA A 70 7.45 24.68 16.39
N ALA A 71 8.21 25.01 17.43
CA ALA A 71 8.63 26.36 17.73
C ALA A 71 9.62 26.93 16.68
N ASN A 72 10.41 26.08 16.07
CA ASN A 72 11.54 26.46 15.23
C ASN A 72 11.43 25.89 13.80
N GLU A 73 10.54 24.96 13.57
CA GLU A 73 10.42 24.23 12.31
C GLU A 73 8.95 24.08 11.91
N THR A 74 8.66 24.26 10.63
CA THR A 74 7.32 23.98 10.05
C THR A 74 7.28 22.55 9.56
N PHE A 75 6.26 21.82 9.99
CA PHE A 75 6.06 20.43 9.59
C PHE A 75 5.22 20.33 8.33
N ASP A 76 5.63 19.42 7.47
CA ASP A 76 4.82 18.79 6.45
C ASP A 76 4.56 17.33 6.83
N SER A 77 3.71 16.66 6.09
CA SER A 77 3.40 15.23 6.33
C SER A 77 4.63 14.34 6.26
N GLN A 78 5.65 14.73 5.49
CA GLN A 78 6.92 14.04 5.37
C GLN A 78 7.78 14.17 6.63
N ALA A 79 7.88 15.38 7.19
CA ALA A 79 8.61 15.61 8.42
C ALA A 79 8.03 14.80 9.59
N ILE A 80 6.70 14.72 9.70
CA ILE A 80 6.01 13.89 10.70
C ILE A 80 6.32 12.41 10.48
N HIS A 81 6.28 11.95 9.22
CA HIS A 81 6.57 10.56 8.87
C HIS A 81 7.98 10.13 9.28
N LEU A 82 8.99 10.94 8.98
CA LEU A 82 10.38 10.67 9.37
C LEU A 82 10.55 10.56 10.89
N ARG A 83 9.87 11.42 11.66
CA ARG A 83 9.92 11.39 13.12
C ARG A 83 9.21 10.18 13.73
N LEU A 84 8.11 9.76 13.13
CA LEU A 84 7.42 8.53 13.51
C LEU A 84 8.30 7.29 13.30
N ASN A 85 9.09 7.25 12.24
CA ASN A 85 9.99 6.13 11.94
C ASN A 85 11.27 6.17 12.81
N SER A 86 11.87 7.35 13.03
CA SER A 86 13.09 7.49 13.84
C SER A 86 12.88 7.25 15.34
N ALA A 87 11.65 7.37 15.82
CA ALA A 87 11.34 7.18 17.24
C ALA A 87 11.30 5.70 17.71
N ASN A 88 11.61 4.72 16.84
CA ASN A 88 11.58 3.27 17.12
C ASN A 88 10.23 2.79 17.74
N ILE A 89 9.13 3.43 17.34
CA ILE A 89 7.81 3.25 17.92
C ILE A 89 7.19 1.91 17.49
N GLU A 90 7.75 1.27 16.47
CA GLU A 90 7.26 -0.03 15.97
C GLU A 90 7.30 -1.15 17.01
N HIS A 91 8.29 -1.15 17.91
CA HIS A 91 8.34 -2.11 19.02
C HIS A 91 7.27 -1.89 20.12
N VAL A 92 6.59 -0.75 20.13
CA VAL A 92 5.52 -0.46 21.10
C VAL A 92 4.18 -1.02 20.63
N ALA A 93 3.99 -1.22 19.34
CA ALA A 93 2.75 -1.70 18.72
C ALA A 93 2.58 -3.24 18.80
N ASP A 94 3.63 -4.03 19.07
CA ASP A 94 3.59 -5.51 19.13
C ASP A 94 2.80 -6.09 20.33
N GLY A 95 2.21 -5.25 21.14
CA GLY A 95 1.43 -5.63 22.33
C GLY A 95 -0.06 -5.90 22.07
N GLY A 96 -0.44 -6.63 21.01
CA GLY A 96 -1.82 -7.14 20.85
C GLY A 96 -2.80 -6.15 20.20
N TYR A 97 -2.33 -5.25 19.37
CA TYR A 97 -3.14 -4.32 18.59
C TYR A 97 -4.07 -5.05 17.60
N GLN A 98 -5.37 -4.84 17.75
CA GLN A 98 -6.30 -5.12 16.66
C GLN A 98 -6.27 -3.91 15.71
N PRO A 99 -5.92 -4.08 14.41
CA PRO A 99 -5.89 -2.96 13.48
C PRO A 99 -7.26 -2.29 13.45
N GLN A 100 -7.30 -0.96 13.61
CA GLN A 100 -8.53 -0.20 13.39
C GLN A 100 -9.08 -0.53 12.00
N GLU A 101 -10.38 -0.70 11.91
CA GLU A 101 -11.04 -1.01 10.64
C GLU A 101 -10.84 0.17 9.68
N VAL A 102 -9.93 0.00 8.71
CA VAL A 102 -9.69 1.03 7.68
C VAL A 102 -10.85 1.03 6.70
N ASN A 103 -11.56 2.15 6.63
CA ASN A 103 -12.71 2.36 5.77
C ASN A 103 -12.42 3.45 4.73
N ILE A 104 -12.16 3.04 3.50
CA ILE A 104 -11.79 3.93 2.40
C ILE A 104 -13.05 4.43 1.69
N LYS A 105 -13.29 5.75 1.69
CA LYS A 105 -14.41 6.36 0.99
C LYS A 105 -14.09 6.53 -0.50
N VAL A 106 -14.88 5.89 -1.35
CA VAL A 106 -14.81 6.00 -2.83
C VAL A 106 -16.13 6.51 -3.40
N LYS A 107 -16.17 6.91 -4.68
CA LYS A 107 -17.37 7.48 -5.31
C LYS A 107 -18.63 6.59 -5.19
N ARG A 108 -18.47 5.28 -5.20
CA ARG A 108 -19.57 4.30 -5.16
C ARG A 108 -19.76 3.61 -3.81
N GLY A 109 -19.29 4.22 -2.72
CA GLY A 109 -19.48 3.66 -1.38
C GLY A 109 -18.21 3.64 -0.55
N THR A 110 -18.05 2.61 0.26
CA THR A 110 -16.89 2.44 1.13
C THR A 110 -16.22 1.11 0.84
N VAL A 111 -14.91 1.15 0.57
CA VAL A 111 -14.06 -0.04 0.46
C VAL A 111 -13.51 -0.35 1.85
N ARG A 112 -13.66 -1.62 2.27
CA ARG A 112 -13.13 -2.11 3.55
C ARG A 112 -12.54 -3.50 3.38
N GLY A 113 -11.60 -3.85 4.21
CA GLY A 113 -11.07 -5.20 4.27
C GLY A 113 -12.14 -6.18 4.78
N ARG A 114 -12.42 -7.23 4.01
CA ARG A 114 -13.43 -8.26 4.33
C ARG A 114 -12.90 -9.34 5.29
N GLY A 115 -11.59 -9.38 5.52
CA GLY A 115 -10.95 -10.34 6.40
C GLY A 115 -9.72 -9.74 7.08
N ALA A 116 -9.19 -10.45 8.09
CA ALA A 116 -8.07 -9.95 8.90
C ALA A 116 -6.83 -9.58 8.07
N ASN A 117 -6.47 -10.40 7.06
CA ASN A 117 -5.33 -10.11 6.21
C ASN A 117 -5.55 -8.88 5.33
N GLN A 118 -6.78 -8.65 4.82
CA GLN A 118 -7.10 -7.45 4.05
C GLN A 118 -7.07 -6.19 4.94
N GLN A 119 -7.57 -6.28 6.17
CA GLN A 119 -7.51 -5.17 7.14
C GLN A 119 -6.06 -4.85 7.53
N LYS A 120 -5.26 -5.90 7.81
CA LYS A 120 -3.82 -5.75 8.08
C LYS A 120 -3.09 -5.09 6.91
N TYR A 121 -3.43 -5.47 5.68
CA TYR A 121 -2.84 -4.90 4.47
C TYR A 121 -3.19 -3.42 4.30
N LEU A 122 -4.45 -3.04 4.47
CA LEU A 122 -4.87 -1.64 4.42
C LEU A 122 -4.20 -0.80 5.51
N HIS A 123 -4.10 -1.34 6.72
CA HIS A 123 -3.39 -0.69 7.81
C HIS A 123 -1.89 -0.54 7.50
N ALA A 124 -1.25 -1.57 6.98
CA ALA A 124 0.15 -1.52 6.57
C ALA A 124 0.40 -0.44 5.51
N ILE A 125 -0.46 -0.35 4.47
CA ILE A 125 -0.36 0.68 3.43
C ILE A 125 -0.49 2.10 4.02
N ALA A 126 -1.30 2.28 5.05
CA ALA A 126 -1.49 3.58 5.70
C ALA A 126 -0.29 3.99 6.59
N THR A 127 0.56 3.04 6.99
CA THR A 127 1.58 3.25 8.03
C THR A 127 3.02 3.02 7.58
N HIS A 128 3.25 2.45 6.39
CA HIS A 128 4.60 2.16 5.87
C HIS A 128 4.81 2.77 4.49
N ASP A 129 6.05 3.08 4.16
CA ASP A 129 6.42 3.67 2.87
C ASP A 129 6.34 2.67 1.73
N ILE A 130 6.80 1.43 1.97
CA ILE A 130 6.82 0.36 0.97
C ILE A 130 6.07 -0.84 1.52
N ASN A 131 5.09 -1.32 0.75
CA ASN A 131 4.16 -2.34 1.17
C ASN A 131 4.11 -3.47 0.15
N PHE A 132 4.33 -4.70 0.60
CA PHE A 132 4.20 -5.88 -0.24
C PHE A 132 2.90 -6.63 0.08
N GLY A 133 2.06 -6.81 -0.93
CA GLY A 133 0.85 -7.64 -0.87
C GLY A 133 1.04 -8.91 -1.71
N ILE A 134 1.22 -10.07 -1.06
CA ILE A 134 1.65 -11.31 -1.72
C ILE A 134 0.63 -12.39 -1.50
N GLY A 135 0.28 -13.13 -2.54
CA GLY A 135 -0.61 -14.29 -2.45
C GLY A 135 -1.48 -14.50 -3.70
N PRO A 136 -2.41 -15.47 -3.65
CA PRO A 136 -3.17 -15.91 -4.81
C PRO A 136 -3.99 -14.81 -5.47
N ALA A 137 -4.26 -14.97 -6.77
CA ALA A 137 -5.18 -14.11 -7.51
C ALA A 137 -6.58 -14.10 -6.86
N GLY A 138 -7.27 -12.95 -6.93
CA GLY A 138 -8.62 -12.78 -6.37
C GLY A 138 -8.68 -12.51 -4.87
N THR A 139 -7.57 -12.28 -4.19
CA THR A 139 -7.53 -11.88 -2.76
C THR A 139 -7.71 -10.36 -2.55
N GLY A 140 -7.86 -9.59 -3.62
CA GLY A 140 -8.12 -8.16 -3.57
C GLY A 140 -6.88 -7.25 -3.44
N LYS A 141 -5.65 -7.79 -3.56
CA LYS A 141 -4.39 -7.04 -3.40
C LYS A 141 -4.36 -5.74 -4.20
N THR A 142 -4.48 -5.84 -5.51
CA THR A 142 -4.45 -4.71 -6.44
C THR A 142 -5.63 -3.77 -6.22
N PHE A 143 -6.83 -4.31 -6.01
CA PHE A 143 -8.03 -3.53 -5.74
C PHE A 143 -7.90 -2.67 -4.48
N LEU A 144 -7.43 -3.24 -3.38
CA LEU A 144 -7.22 -2.53 -2.11
C LEU A 144 -6.08 -1.51 -2.20
N ALA A 145 -5.01 -1.84 -2.94
CA ALA A 145 -3.93 -0.89 -3.22
C ALA A 145 -4.43 0.33 -4.01
N VAL A 146 -5.24 0.11 -5.07
CA VAL A 146 -5.84 1.20 -5.84
C VAL A 146 -6.82 2.01 -5.00
N ALA A 147 -7.61 1.37 -4.12
CA ALA A 147 -8.50 2.08 -3.20
C ALA A 147 -7.71 3.02 -2.27
N SER A 148 -6.64 2.53 -1.66
CA SER A 148 -5.76 3.32 -0.79
C SER A 148 -5.10 4.48 -1.55
N ALA A 149 -4.70 4.25 -2.81
CA ALA A 149 -4.15 5.28 -3.69
C ALA A 149 -5.17 6.39 -3.99
N VAL A 150 -6.41 6.00 -4.29
CA VAL A 150 -7.53 6.92 -4.55
C VAL A 150 -7.84 7.78 -3.33
N GLU A 151 -7.83 7.20 -2.15
CA GLU A 151 -8.00 7.93 -0.89
C GLU A 151 -6.86 8.91 -0.66
N ALA A 152 -5.61 8.46 -0.79
CA ALA A 152 -4.43 9.30 -0.61
C ALA A 152 -4.43 10.52 -1.55
N LEU A 153 -4.88 10.35 -2.81
CA LEU A 153 -5.03 11.46 -3.75
C LEU A 153 -6.19 12.38 -3.38
N ASN A 154 -7.34 11.85 -2.96
CA ASN A 154 -8.49 12.67 -2.56
C ASN A 154 -8.21 13.49 -1.31
N GLU A 155 -7.41 12.98 -0.39
CA GLU A 155 -6.97 13.64 0.84
C GLU A 155 -5.73 14.53 0.64
N SER A 156 -5.25 14.63 -0.61
CA SER A 156 -4.04 15.41 -0.95
C SER A 156 -2.77 14.96 -0.20
N ARG A 157 -2.73 13.70 0.27
CA ARG A 157 -1.51 13.10 0.85
C ARG A 157 -0.45 12.84 -0.21
N VAL A 158 -0.88 12.66 -1.47
CA VAL A 158 0.00 12.56 -2.63
C VAL A 158 -0.54 13.43 -3.76
N GLN A 159 0.33 13.81 -4.69
CA GLN A 159 -0.04 14.63 -5.84
C GLN A 159 -0.32 13.80 -7.10
N ARG A 160 0.19 12.56 -7.14
CA ARG A 160 0.09 11.69 -8.33
C ARG A 160 -0.15 10.23 -7.95
N LEU A 161 -0.83 9.51 -8.85
CA LEU A 161 -0.93 8.05 -8.83
C LEU A 161 -0.14 7.50 -10.00
N ILE A 162 0.76 6.56 -9.74
CA ILE A 162 1.59 5.93 -10.76
C ILE A 162 1.38 4.42 -10.67
N LEU A 163 0.70 3.84 -11.66
CA LEU A 163 0.38 2.43 -11.72
C LEU A 163 1.30 1.77 -12.74
N VAL A 164 2.04 0.79 -12.29
CA VAL A 164 3.13 0.18 -13.04
C VAL A 164 2.91 -1.32 -13.14
N ARG A 165 3.19 -1.88 -14.29
CA ARG A 165 3.18 -3.33 -14.49
C ARG A 165 4.40 -3.76 -15.31
N PRO A 166 5.04 -4.90 -15.01
CA PRO A 166 6.05 -5.46 -15.88
C PRO A 166 5.41 -5.80 -17.25
N ALA A 167 6.06 -5.42 -18.33
CA ALA A 167 5.70 -5.94 -19.65
C ALA A 167 6.27 -7.36 -19.75
N VAL A 168 5.44 -8.36 -19.51
CA VAL A 168 5.85 -9.77 -19.67
C VAL A 168 5.32 -10.26 -20.98
N GLU A 169 6.20 -10.83 -21.79
CA GLU A 169 5.81 -11.63 -22.95
C GLU A 169 5.36 -13.02 -22.45
N ALA A 170 4.14 -13.12 -21.90
CA ALA A 170 3.55 -14.42 -21.54
C ALA A 170 3.25 -15.22 -22.81
N GLY A 171 4.25 -15.94 -23.32
CA GLY A 171 4.11 -16.83 -24.49
C GLY A 171 3.83 -16.16 -25.85
N GLU A 172 3.33 -14.94 -25.85
CA GLU A 172 3.13 -14.12 -27.06
C GLU A 172 4.18 -13.03 -27.10
N LYS A 173 5.08 -13.12 -28.06
CA LYS A 173 6.11 -12.08 -28.29
C LYS A 173 5.39 -10.78 -28.67
N LEU A 174 5.62 -9.71 -27.89
CA LEU A 174 5.13 -8.33 -28.16
C LEU A 174 5.36 -7.90 -29.63
N GLY A 175 6.28 -8.55 -30.35
CA GLY A 175 6.56 -8.36 -31.75
C GLY A 175 5.44 -8.69 -32.72
N PHE A 176 4.44 -9.50 -32.33
CA PHE A 176 3.33 -9.92 -33.21
C PHE A 176 2.10 -9.01 -33.15
N LEU A 177 1.99 -8.13 -32.19
CA LEU A 177 0.87 -7.19 -32.13
C LEU A 177 1.16 -5.97 -33.01
N PRO A 178 0.23 -5.56 -33.92
CA PRO A 178 0.37 -4.34 -34.69
C PRO A 178 0.25 -3.10 -33.78
N GLY A 179 1.01 -2.05 -34.08
CA GLY A 179 0.97 -0.78 -33.36
C GLY A 179 2.29 -0.43 -32.65
N ASP A 180 2.35 0.76 -32.05
CA ASP A 180 3.49 1.20 -31.26
C ASP A 180 3.57 0.45 -29.91
N LEU A 181 4.66 0.66 -29.17
CA LEU A 181 4.90 -0.05 -27.91
C LEU A 181 3.80 0.24 -26.87
N SER A 182 3.21 1.43 -26.86
CA SER A 182 2.16 1.83 -25.93
C SER A 182 0.86 1.09 -26.22
N GLN A 183 0.49 0.96 -27.48
CA GLN A 183 -0.70 0.21 -27.92
C GLN A 183 -0.59 -1.30 -27.63
N LYS A 184 0.62 -1.84 -27.69
CA LYS A 184 0.88 -3.26 -27.39
C LYS A 184 0.81 -3.59 -25.91
N VAL A 185 1.10 -2.63 -25.04
CA VAL A 185 1.11 -2.82 -23.59
C VAL A 185 -0.25 -2.51 -22.96
N ASP A 186 -1.10 -1.72 -23.62
CA ASP A 186 -2.41 -1.29 -23.12
C ASP A 186 -3.32 -2.43 -22.63
N PRO A 187 -3.45 -3.58 -23.34
CA PRO A 187 -4.26 -4.70 -22.85
C PRO A 187 -3.84 -5.25 -21.48
N TYR A 188 -2.55 -5.24 -21.19
CA TYR A 188 -2.02 -5.72 -19.91
C TYR A 188 -2.27 -4.74 -18.76
N LEU A 189 -2.54 -3.49 -19.06
CA LEU A 189 -2.83 -2.43 -18.08
C LEU A 189 -4.34 -2.29 -17.78
N ARG A 190 -5.22 -2.93 -18.56
CA ARG A 190 -6.68 -2.87 -18.38
C ARG A 190 -7.17 -3.13 -16.97
N PRO A 191 -6.69 -4.14 -16.23
CA PRO A 191 -7.15 -4.38 -14.86
C PRO A 191 -6.94 -3.19 -13.92
N LEU A 192 -5.91 -2.38 -14.15
CA LEU A 192 -5.63 -1.16 -13.39
C LEU A 192 -6.61 -0.04 -13.75
N TYR A 193 -6.93 0.11 -15.04
CA TYR A 193 -7.98 1.05 -15.49
C TYR A 193 -9.35 0.67 -14.90
N ASP A 194 -9.71 -0.62 -14.93
CA ASP A 194 -10.99 -1.09 -14.41
C ASP A 194 -11.15 -0.77 -12.92
N ALA A 195 -10.11 -1.00 -12.12
CA ALA A 195 -10.11 -0.64 -10.71
C ALA A 195 -10.26 0.87 -10.48
N LEU A 196 -9.57 1.71 -11.25
CA LEU A 196 -9.70 3.16 -11.19
C LEU A 196 -11.11 3.62 -11.60
N TYR A 197 -11.68 3.06 -12.67
CA TYR A 197 -13.02 3.39 -13.14
C TYR A 197 -14.10 3.03 -12.10
N GLU A 198 -13.93 1.92 -11.40
CA GLU A 198 -14.83 1.52 -10.32
C GLU A 198 -14.82 2.55 -9.18
N MET A 199 -13.65 3.09 -8.83
CA MET A 199 -13.48 3.97 -7.67
C MET A 199 -13.75 5.44 -7.96
N PHE A 200 -13.25 5.96 -9.07
CA PHE A 200 -13.41 7.38 -9.44
C PHE A 200 -14.56 7.64 -10.43
N GLY A 201 -14.94 6.63 -11.22
CA GLY A 201 -15.77 6.76 -12.42
C GLY A 201 -14.95 7.20 -13.63
N VAL A 202 -15.43 6.84 -14.83
CA VAL A 202 -14.72 7.00 -16.11
C VAL A 202 -14.32 8.46 -16.35
N ASP A 203 -15.26 9.41 -16.28
CA ASP A 203 -15.03 10.82 -16.58
C ASP A 203 -13.93 11.47 -15.74
N LYS A 204 -13.87 11.11 -14.44
CA LYS A 204 -12.83 11.65 -13.56
C LYS A 204 -11.47 11.05 -13.86
N VAL A 205 -11.40 9.75 -14.15
CA VAL A 205 -10.14 9.08 -14.51
C VAL A 205 -9.56 9.67 -15.79
N VAL A 206 -10.38 9.85 -16.84
CA VAL A 206 -9.92 10.45 -18.09
C VAL A 206 -9.32 11.83 -17.86
N LYS A 207 -10.00 12.69 -17.10
CA LYS A 207 -9.49 14.03 -16.76
C LYS A 207 -8.19 14.00 -15.95
N LEU A 208 -8.03 13.02 -15.06
CA LEU A 208 -6.82 12.89 -14.24
C LEU A 208 -5.63 12.34 -15.06
N LEU A 209 -5.90 11.47 -16.03
CA LEU A 209 -4.90 11.00 -17.02
C LEU A 209 -4.43 12.15 -17.91
N GLU A 210 -5.35 12.94 -18.49
CA GLU A 210 -5.03 14.12 -19.31
C GLU A 210 -4.16 15.14 -18.55
N LYS A 211 -4.37 15.29 -17.26
CA LYS A 211 -3.60 16.19 -16.38
C LYS A 211 -2.29 15.57 -15.86
N ASN A 212 -1.96 14.34 -16.24
CA ASN A 212 -0.84 13.57 -15.70
C ASN A 212 -0.83 13.43 -14.17
N VAL A 213 -2.01 13.51 -13.54
CA VAL A 213 -2.20 13.20 -12.11
C VAL A 213 -2.26 11.68 -11.91
N ILE A 214 -2.85 10.96 -12.87
CA ILE A 214 -2.75 9.50 -12.95
C ILE A 214 -1.86 9.16 -14.13
N GLU A 215 -0.92 8.26 -13.91
CA GLU A 215 -0.04 7.68 -14.93
C GLU A 215 -0.15 6.16 -14.86
N ILE A 216 -0.34 5.49 -15.99
CA ILE A 216 -0.31 4.04 -16.09
C ILE A 216 0.75 3.69 -17.13
N ALA A 217 1.79 2.97 -16.72
CA ALA A 217 2.97 2.78 -17.56
C ALA A 217 3.65 1.41 -17.33
N PRO A 218 4.35 0.90 -18.35
CA PRO A 218 5.25 -0.23 -18.19
C PRO A 218 6.38 0.09 -17.19
N LEU A 219 6.84 -0.92 -16.47
CA LEU A 219 7.93 -0.80 -15.49
C LEU A 219 9.21 -0.16 -16.08
N ALA A 220 9.51 -0.44 -17.35
CA ALA A 220 10.68 0.11 -18.03
C ALA A 220 10.71 1.65 -18.04
N TYR A 221 9.54 2.31 -18.01
CA TYR A 221 9.42 3.77 -18.06
C TYR A 221 9.73 4.44 -16.69
N MET A 222 9.95 3.65 -15.66
CA MET A 222 10.36 4.16 -14.33
C MET A 222 11.86 4.42 -14.24
N ARG A 223 12.64 3.90 -15.21
CA ARG A 223 14.10 4.03 -15.19
C ARG A 223 14.54 5.50 -15.27
N GLY A 224 15.47 5.90 -14.40
CA GLY A 224 16.02 7.27 -14.37
C GLY A 224 15.12 8.32 -13.76
N ARG A 225 13.97 7.93 -13.22
CA ARG A 225 13.02 8.84 -12.55
C ARG A 225 13.24 8.83 -11.03
N THR A 226 12.76 9.88 -10.38
CA THR A 226 12.53 9.94 -8.92
C THR A 226 11.05 10.25 -8.73
N LEU A 227 10.36 9.42 -7.99
CA LEU A 227 8.91 9.47 -7.82
C LEU A 227 8.61 10.09 -6.46
N ASN A 228 8.53 11.43 -6.38
CA ASN A 228 8.18 12.18 -5.18
C ASN A 228 6.68 12.45 -5.13
N ASP A 229 6.14 12.59 -3.91
CA ASP A 229 4.75 12.95 -3.64
C ASP A 229 3.74 12.09 -4.44
N ALA A 230 4.04 10.80 -4.56
CA ALA A 230 3.32 9.89 -5.42
C ALA A 230 2.88 8.63 -4.67
N PHE A 231 1.69 8.13 -5.00
CA PHE A 231 1.32 6.77 -4.65
C PHE A 231 1.63 5.87 -5.83
N VAL A 232 2.54 4.92 -5.64
CA VAL A 232 3.08 4.10 -6.72
C VAL A 232 2.66 2.64 -6.50
N ILE A 233 2.03 2.03 -7.50
CA ILE A 233 1.64 0.61 -7.46
C ILE A 233 2.42 -0.15 -8.51
N LEU A 234 3.15 -1.19 -8.10
CA LEU A 234 3.74 -2.18 -9.00
C LEU A 234 2.91 -3.47 -8.90
N ASP A 235 2.11 -3.72 -9.93
CA ASP A 235 1.26 -4.91 -10.01
C ASP A 235 1.95 -6.04 -10.79
N GLU A 236 1.60 -7.31 -10.50
CA GLU A 236 2.22 -8.52 -11.08
C GLU A 236 3.74 -8.57 -10.92
N ALA A 237 4.22 -8.13 -9.77
CA ALA A 237 5.64 -7.94 -9.48
C ALA A 237 6.45 -9.24 -9.47
N GLN A 238 5.81 -10.42 -9.35
CA GLN A 238 6.48 -11.72 -9.50
C GLN A 238 7.16 -11.87 -10.87
N ASN A 239 6.70 -11.11 -11.85
CA ASN A 239 7.23 -11.11 -13.22
C ASN A 239 8.32 -10.05 -13.45
N THR A 240 8.90 -9.49 -12.41
CA THR A 240 10.11 -8.66 -12.49
C THR A 240 11.36 -9.50 -12.34
N THR A 241 12.44 -9.10 -12.99
CA THR A 241 13.80 -9.60 -12.63
C THR A 241 14.29 -8.90 -11.36
N ILE A 242 15.38 -9.42 -10.75
CA ILE A 242 16.00 -8.82 -9.57
C ILE A 242 16.42 -7.36 -9.86
N GLU A 243 17.02 -7.12 -11.02
CA GLU A 243 17.48 -5.79 -11.44
C GLU A 243 16.31 -4.84 -11.63
N GLN A 244 15.18 -5.31 -12.19
CA GLN A 244 13.98 -4.52 -12.38
C GLN A 244 13.32 -4.15 -11.04
N MET A 245 13.22 -5.09 -10.10
CA MET A 245 12.70 -4.84 -8.77
C MET A 245 13.57 -3.83 -8.02
N LYS A 246 14.88 -4.03 -8.00
CA LYS A 246 15.84 -3.10 -7.39
C LYS A 246 15.74 -1.71 -8.05
N MET A 247 15.68 -1.66 -9.38
CA MET A 247 15.52 -0.41 -10.12
C MET A 247 14.24 0.31 -9.69
N PHE A 248 13.11 -0.37 -9.57
CA PHE A 248 11.83 0.20 -9.16
C PHE A 248 11.87 0.75 -7.73
N LEU A 249 12.27 -0.08 -6.77
CA LEU A 249 12.29 0.31 -5.35
C LEU A 249 13.20 1.52 -5.09
N THR A 250 14.29 1.65 -5.85
CA THR A 250 15.19 2.82 -5.75
C THR A 250 14.66 4.07 -6.47
N ARG A 251 13.47 4.05 -7.05
CA ARG A 251 12.80 5.24 -7.64
C ARG A 251 11.91 5.96 -6.65
N ILE A 252 11.51 5.29 -5.58
CA ILE A 252 10.59 5.86 -4.58
C ILE A 252 11.29 7.04 -3.91
N GLY A 253 10.66 8.18 -4.01
CA GLY A 253 11.16 9.44 -3.47
C GLY A 253 10.39 9.88 -2.23
N TYR A 254 10.68 11.07 -1.78
CA TYR A 254 10.06 11.64 -0.59
C TYR A 254 8.56 11.86 -0.75
N GLY A 255 7.81 11.71 0.36
CA GLY A 255 6.36 11.89 0.37
C GLY A 255 5.59 10.84 -0.44
N SER A 256 6.24 9.72 -0.79
CA SER A 256 5.62 8.69 -1.61
C SER A 256 5.37 7.42 -0.84
N THR A 257 4.27 6.75 -1.19
CA THR A 257 3.95 5.40 -0.74
C THR A 257 4.03 4.45 -1.94
N ALA A 258 4.71 3.32 -1.78
CA ALA A 258 4.78 2.28 -2.80
C ALA A 258 4.05 1.01 -2.33
N VAL A 259 3.28 0.42 -3.24
CA VAL A 259 2.62 -0.87 -3.02
C VAL A 259 3.02 -1.83 -4.12
N VAL A 260 3.60 -2.95 -3.73
CA VAL A 260 4.05 -4.02 -4.63
C VAL A 260 3.11 -5.22 -4.46
N THR A 261 2.40 -5.59 -5.52
CA THR A 261 1.48 -6.74 -5.49
C THR A 261 1.99 -7.87 -6.37
N GLY A 262 1.78 -9.12 -5.94
CA GLY A 262 2.19 -10.26 -6.74
C GLY A 262 1.72 -11.62 -6.20
N ASP A 263 1.88 -12.63 -7.06
CA ASP A 263 1.57 -14.02 -6.76
C ASP A 263 2.79 -14.90 -7.10
N LEU A 264 3.44 -15.44 -6.08
CA LEU A 264 4.64 -16.28 -6.26
C LEU A 264 4.37 -17.61 -6.97
N THR A 265 3.09 -17.99 -7.13
CA THR A 265 2.69 -19.21 -7.85
C THR A 265 2.51 -18.98 -9.34
N GLN A 266 2.41 -17.70 -9.78
CA GLN A 266 2.15 -17.31 -11.17
C GLN A 266 3.35 -16.54 -11.76
N ILE A 267 4.53 -17.18 -11.74
CA ILE A 267 5.76 -16.60 -12.31
C ILE A 267 5.86 -17.01 -13.78
N ASP A 268 5.71 -16.05 -14.70
CA ASP A 268 5.78 -16.24 -16.14
C ASP A 268 7.17 -15.96 -16.71
N LEU A 269 8.18 -15.75 -15.86
CA LEU A 269 9.55 -15.55 -16.27
C LEU A 269 10.17 -16.86 -16.82
N PRO A 270 11.14 -16.78 -17.75
CA PRO A 270 11.91 -17.94 -18.19
C PRO A 270 12.53 -18.69 -16.99
N LYS A 271 12.56 -20.03 -17.04
CA LYS A 271 12.98 -20.89 -15.90
C LYS A 271 14.36 -20.55 -15.31
N HIS A 272 15.26 -19.94 -16.10
CA HIS A 272 16.58 -19.52 -15.66
C HIS A 272 16.65 -18.13 -15.04
N VAL A 273 15.54 -17.37 -15.09
CA VAL A 273 15.44 -16.01 -14.55
C VAL A 273 14.79 -16.05 -13.18
N LYS A 274 15.46 -15.51 -12.17
CA LYS A 274 14.90 -15.42 -10.81
C LYS A 274 13.91 -14.26 -10.70
N SER A 275 12.80 -14.51 -10.03
CA SER A 275 11.80 -13.48 -9.74
C SER A 275 12.37 -12.44 -8.75
N GLY A 276 12.29 -11.17 -9.13
CA GLY A 276 12.69 -10.05 -8.28
C GLY A 276 11.80 -9.90 -7.04
N LEU A 277 10.51 -10.28 -7.13
CA LEU A 277 9.63 -10.29 -5.96
C LEU A 277 10.12 -11.31 -4.92
N LYS A 278 10.50 -12.51 -5.36
CA LYS A 278 11.01 -13.55 -4.46
C LYS A 278 12.31 -13.11 -3.79
N ASP A 279 13.23 -12.52 -4.54
CA ASP A 279 14.48 -11.99 -4.02
C ASP A 279 14.25 -10.84 -3.01
N ALA A 280 13.34 -9.91 -3.32
CA ALA A 280 12.98 -8.80 -2.45
C ALA A 280 12.46 -9.27 -1.08
N LEU A 281 11.68 -10.35 -1.03
CA LEU A 281 11.19 -10.95 0.22
C LEU A 281 12.31 -11.42 1.13
N ASP A 282 13.38 -11.95 0.56
CA ASP A 282 14.52 -12.44 1.33
C ASP A 282 15.42 -11.28 1.78
N VAL A 283 15.66 -10.30 0.90
CA VAL A 283 16.61 -9.20 1.13
C VAL A 283 16.04 -8.09 2.02
N LEU A 284 14.75 -7.81 1.92
CA LEU A 284 14.12 -6.64 2.56
C LEU A 284 13.33 -6.98 3.82
N ARG A 285 13.37 -8.21 4.28
CA ARG A 285 12.56 -8.69 5.43
C ARG A 285 12.73 -7.86 6.67
N ASP A 286 13.95 -7.45 6.98
CA ASP A 286 14.33 -6.76 8.21
C ASP A 286 14.63 -5.28 7.98
N VAL A 287 14.11 -4.69 6.89
CA VAL A 287 14.28 -3.26 6.58
C VAL A 287 13.10 -2.48 7.16
N ASP A 288 13.39 -1.56 8.06
CA ASP A 288 12.39 -0.67 8.67
C ASP A 288 11.65 0.15 7.61
N GLY A 289 10.35 0.40 7.82
CA GLY A 289 9.50 1.12 6.87
C GLY A 289 8.97 0.27 5.72
N ILE A 290 9.33 -1.02 5.65
CA ILE A 290 8.80 -1.97 4.67
C ILE A 290 7.86 -2.97 5.35
N SER A 291 6.67 -3.16 4.79
CA SER A 291 5.71 -4.14 5.29
C SER A 291 5.47 -5.29 4.31
N PHE A 292 5.20 -6.47 4.85
CA PHE A 292 4.84 -7.67 4.08
C PHE A 292 3.53 -8.25 4.59
N THR A 293 2.53 -8.30 3.71
CA THR A 293 1.24 -8.95 3.99
C THR A 293 1.07 -10.15 3.07
N PHE A 294 0.87 -11.32 3.67
CA PHE A 294 0.66 -12.56 2.95
C PHE A 294 -0.82 -12.94 2.95
N PHE A 295 -1.36 -13.14 1.76
CA PHE A 295 -2.71 -13.64 1.53
C PHE A 295 -2.69 -15.13 1.25
N THR A 296 -3.76 -15.79 1.64
CA THR A 296 -3.96 -17.23 1.45
C THR A 296 -5.19 -17.52 0.59
N ALA A 297 -5.41 -18.75 0.22
CA ALA A 297 -6.62 -19.16 -0.47
C ALA A 297 -7.93 -18.86 0.29
N ARG A 298 -7.86 -18.67 1.62
CA ARG A 298 -9.00 -18.26 2.46
C ARG A 298 -9.43 -16.81 2.26
N ASP A 299 -8.51 -15.97 1.78
CA ASP A 299 -8.74 -14.55 1.52
C ASP A 299 -9.33 -14.30 0.13
N VAL A 300 -9.52 -15.33 -0.68
CA VAL A 300 -10.04 -15.21 -2.05
C VAL A 300 -11.51 -14.78 -2.03
N VAL A 301 -11.79 -13.61 -2.59
CA VAL A 301 -13.13 -13.04 -2.76
C VAL A 301 -13.56 -13.25 -4.20
N ARG A 302 -14.17 -14.37 -4.50
CA ARG A 302 -14.68 -14.71 -5.83
C ARG A 302 -16.13 -15.16 -5.77
N HIS A 303 -16.80 -15.08 -6.91
CA HIS A 303 -18.14 -15.67 -7.04
C HIS A 303 -18.10 -17.15 -6.64
N PRO A 304 -19.06 -17.68 -5.85
CA PRO A 304 -19.05 -19.05 -5.36
C PRO A 304 -18.88 -20.12 -6.47
N LEU A 305 -19.42 -19.85 -7.66
CA LEU A 305 -19.26 -20.73 -8.82
C LEU A 305 -17.80 -20.78 -9.29
N VAL A 306 -17.08 -19.65 -9.31
CA VAL A 306 -15.67 -19.61 -9.73
C VAL A 306 -14.81 -20.45 -8.78
N ALA A 307 -15.07 -20.39 -7.47
CA ALA A 307 -14.38 -21.23 -6.49
C ALA A 307 -14.63 -22.74 -6.74
N LYS A 308 -15.84 -23.11 -7.16
CA LYS A 308 -16.16 -24.49 -7.55
C LYS A 308 -15.45 -24.93 -8.84
N ILE A 309 -15.36 -24.03 -9.83
CA ILE A 309 -14.66 -24.28 -11.09
C ILE A 309 -13.17 -24.54 -10.81
N VAL A 310 -12.49 -23.65 -10.05
CA VAL A 310 -11.07 -23.81 -9.71
C VAL A 310 -10.84 -25.17 -9.04
N ARG A 311 -11.62 -25.51 -8.02
CA ARG A 311 -11.50 -26.81 -7.33
C ARG A 311 -11.68 -28.01 -8.26
N ALA A 312 -12.56 -27.89 -9.25
CA ALA A 312 -12.80 -28.97 -10.22
C ALA A 312 -11.59 -29.20 -11.14
N TYR A 313 -10.92 -28.10 -11.57
CA TYR A 313 -9.69 -28.18 -12.35
C TYR A 313 -8.53 -28.72 -11.52
N ASP A 314 -8.32 -28.20 -10.28
CA ASP A 314 -7.29 -28.69 -9.37
C ASP A 314 -7.42 -30.20 -9.08
N ALA A 315 -8.64 -30.68 -8.91
CA ALA A 315 -8.93 -32.10 -8.67
C ALA A 315 -8.65 -32.98 -9.89
N ARG A 316 -8.78 -32.44 -11.10
CA ARG A 316 -8.39 -33.14 -12.34
C ARG A 316 -6.88 -33.20 -12.47
N ASP A 317 -6.22 -32.07 -12.33
CA ASP A 317 -4.76 -31.95 -12.51
C ASP A 317 -3.99 -32.75 -11.44
N GLY A 318 -4.51 -32.86 -10.21
CA GLY A 318 -4.00 -33.73 -9.16
C GLY A 318 -4.15 -35.24 -9.50
N LYS A 319 -5.22 -35.66 -10.20
CA LYS A 319 -5.39 -37.03 -10.66
C LYS A 319 -4.42 -37.39 -11.81
N ASP A 320 -4.16 -36.45 -12.69
CA ASP A 320 -3.23 -36.67 -13.80
C ASP A 320 -1.76 -36.78 -13.31
N ALA A 321 -1.41 -36.12 -12.19
CA ALA A 321 -0.11 -36.26 -11.54
C ALA A 321 0.09 -37.62 -10.85
N GLU A 322 -0.98 -38.22 -10.27
CA GLU A 322 -0.94 -39.56 -9.65
C GLU A 322 -0.91 -40.69 -10.69
N THR A 323 -1.57 -40.50 -11.83
CA THR A 323 -1.59 -41.51 -12.90
C THR A 323 -0.32 -41.53 -13.76
N GLY A 324 0.41 -40.36 -13.86
CA GLY A 324 1.68 -40.26 -14.59
C GLY A 324 2.88 -40.92 -13.91
N THR A 325 2.79 -41.17 -12.58
CA THR A 325 3.86 -41.84 -11.79
C THR A 325 3.71 -43.36 -11.73
N ALA A 326 2.62 -43.93 -12.27
CA ALA A 326 2.39 -45.36 -12.25
C ALA A 326 2.76 -46.08 -13.58
N GLN A 327 3.35 -45.37 -14.55
CA GLN A 327 3.76 -45.88 -15.87
C GLN A 327 5.19 -45.51 -16.24
N ALA A 328 6.11 -45.31 -15.27
CA ALA A 328 7.53 -45.11 -15.51
C ALA A 328 8.36 -46.22 -14.81
#